data_8bb32c9f60150c6dc61c2603056012c0
#
_entry.id   8bb32c9f60150c6dc61c2603056012c0
#
_cell.length_a   1.000
_cell.length_b   1.000
_cell.length_c   1.000
_cell.angle_alpha   90.00
_cell.angle_beta   90.00
_cell.angle_gamma   90.00
#
_symmetry.space_group_name_H-M   'P 1'
#
loop_
_entity.id
_entity.type
_entity.pdbx_description
1 polymer ?
#
loop_
_entity_poly.entity_id
_entity_poly.type
_entity_poly.pdbx_seq_one_letter_code
_entity_poly.pdbx_strand_id
1 'polypeptide(L)'
;MMPQVLEGRYVTCHIIWLRFNDGAEGDIDLSSELYGEVFEPLRDIEYFKKFEVHPEFRTLVWPNGADFAPEFLRSSLRVTA
;
A
#
# COMPACT_ATOMS: atom_id res chain seq x y z
N MET A 1 -5.67 -9.43 16.35
CA MET A 1 -4.32 -8.90 16.07
C MET A 1 -4.43 -7.81 15.02
N MET A 2 -3.74 -6.71 15.23
CA MET A 2 -3.76 -5.61 14.27
C MET A 2 -2.85 -5.93 13.08
N PRO A 3 -3.33 -5.77 11.85
CA PRO A 3 -2.48 -5.98 10.67
C PRO A 3 -1.31 -5.01 10.63
N GLN A 4 -0.15 -5.52 10.25
CA GLN A 4 1.05 -4.72 10.06
C GLN A 4 1.72 -5.14 8.76
N VAL A 5 2.05 -4.17 7.91
CA VAL A 5 2.78 -4.42 6.68
C VAL A 5 4.25 -4.62 7.02
N LEU A 6 4.81 -5.74 6.60
CA LEU A 6 6.24 -6.04 6.83
C LEU A 6 7.08 -5.69 5.61
N GLU A 7 6.52 -5.85 4.42
CA GLU A 7 7.27 -5.61 3.18
C GLU A 7 6.31 -5.15 2.09
N GLY A 8 6.79 -4.27 1.21
CA GLY A 8 6.04 -3.83 0.04
C GLY A 8 6.96 -3.75 -1.18
N ARG A 9 6.46 -4.14 -2.34
CA ARG A 9 7.19 -4.08 -3.61
C ARG A 9 6.28 -3.59 -4.71
N TYR A 10 6.79 -2.70 -5.55
CA TYR A 10 6.06 -2.24 -6.71
C TYR A 10 5.94 -3.37 -7.75
N VAL A 11 4.73 -3.57 -8.29
CA VAL A 11 4.51 -4.59 -9.31
C VAL A 11 4.37 -3.94 -10.69
N THR A 12 3.26 -3.24 -10.93
CA THR A 12 3.01 -2.53 -12.18
C THR A 12 1.82 -1.61 -11.98
N CYS A 13 1.67 -0.60 -12.83
CA CYS A 13 0.55 0.35 -12.74
C CYS A 13 0.39 0.87 -11.31
N HIS A 14 -0.77 0.71 -10.69
CA HIS A 14 -0.99 1.09 -9.29
C HIS A 14 -1.16 -0.15 -8.41
N ILE A 15 -0.38 -1.17 -8.70
CA ILE A 15 -0.41 -2.44 -7.97
C ILE A 15 0.88 -2.61 -7.19
N ILE A 16 0.75 -2.91 -5.90
CA ILE A 16 1.85 -3.15 -4.98
C ILE A 16 1.67 -4.55 -4.37
N TRP A 17 2.74 -5.31 -4.29
CA TRP A 17 2.75 -6.56 -3.54
C TRP A 17 3.07 -6.25 -2.08
N LEU A 18 2.31 -6.87 -1.16
CA LEU A 18 2.49 -6.66 0.28
C LEU A 18 2.59 -7.99 1.00
N ARG A 19 3.36 -7.99 2.09
CA ARG A 19 3.41 -9.10 3.05
C ARG A 19 3.10 -8.55 4.43
N PHE A 20 2.24 -9.25 5.13
CA PHE A 20 1.75 -8.84 6.45
C PHE A 20 2.30 -9.73 7.57
N ASN A 21 2.15 -9.25 8.81
CA ASN A 21 2.65 -9.93 10.01
C ASN A 21 1.94 -11.24 10.34
N ASP A 22 0.78 -11.50 9.71
CA ASP A 22 0.06 -12.77 9.87
C ASP A 22 0.44 -13.80 8.81
N GLY A 23 1.42 -13.49 7.98
CA GLY A 23 1.88 -14.38 6.91
C GLY A 23 1.14 -14.21 5.59
N ALA A 24 0.08 -13.42 5.55
CA ALA A 24 -0.64 -13.17 4.31
C ALA A 24 0.22 -12.32 3.37
N GLU A 25 0.20 -12.67 2.10
CA GLU A 25 0.90 -11.90 1.08
C GLU A 25 0.13 -11.93 -0.24
N GLY A 26 0.29 -10.91 -1.05
CA GLY A 26 -0.40 -10.82 -2.33
C GLY A 26 -0.37 -9.40 -2.86
N ASP A 27 -1.10 -9.18 -3.93
CA ASP A 27 -1.15 -7.89 -4.62
C ASP A 27 -2.33 -7.06 -4.16
N ILE A 28 -2.15 -5.75 -4.16
CA ILE A 28 -3.24 -4.81 -3.97
C ILE A 28 -3.24 -3.80 -5.10
N ASP A 29 -4.40 -3.59 -5.71
CA ASP A 29 -4.59 -2.57 -6.74
C ASP A 29 -5.24 -1.36 -6.09
N LEU A 30 -4.50 -0.26 -6.05
CA LEU A 30 -4.94 0.97 -5.39
C LEU A 30 -5.50 2.00 -6.37
N SER A 31 -5.62 1.67 -7.65
CA SER A 31 -6.03 2.64 -8.68
C SER A 31 -7.38 3.29 -8.40
N SER A 32 -8.32 2.56 -7.80
CA SER A 32 -9.66 3.09 -7.50
C SER A 32 -9.71 3.93 -6.24
N GLU A 33 -8.61 4.00 -5.48
CA GLU A 33 -8.54 4.70 -4.20
C GLU A 33 -7.82 6.04 -4.29
N LEU A 34 -7.34 6.42 -5.47
CA LEU A 34 -6.48 7.60 -5.64
C LEU A 34 -7.30 8.85 -6.00
N TYR A 35 -8.14 9.27 -5.08
CA TYR A 35 -8.94 10.47 -5.24
C TYR A 35 -8.80 11.36 -3.99
N GLY A 36 -9.07 12.65 -4.15
CA GLY A 36 -8.84 13.63 -3.10
C GLY A 36 -7.45 14.24 -3.21
N GLU A 37 -7.26 15.41 -2.60
CA GLU A 37 -6.05 16.20 -2.78
C GLU A 37 -4.77 15.45 -2.41
N VAL A 38 -4.81 14.68 -1.32
CA VAL A 38 -3.62 13.97 -0.82
C VAL A 38 -3.25 12.81 -1.73
N PHE A 39 -4.25 12.13 -2.30
CA PHE A 39 -4.01 10.94 -3.12
C PHE A 39 -3.84 11.24 -4.61
N GLU A 40 -4.26 12.41 -5.06
CA GLU A 40 -4.19 12.74 -6.48
C GLU A 40 -2.78 12.64 -7.05
N PRO A 41 -1.71 13.12 -6.36
CA PRO A 41 -0.35 12.96 -6.88
C PRO A 41 0.07 11.52 -7.09
N LEU A 42 -0.53 10.57 -6.38
CA LEU A 42 -0.22 9.15 -6.50
C LEU A 42 -0.72 8.55 -7.82
N ARG A 43 -1.56 9.26 -8.56
CA ARG A 43 -1.99 8.82 -9.89
C ARG A 43 -0.84 8.80 -10.87
N ASP A 44 0.17 9.67 -10.65
CA ASP A 44 1.43 9.62 -11.39
C ASP A 44 2.23 8.40 -10.93
N ILE A 45 2.51 7.49 -11.83
CA ILE A 45 3.22 6.24 -11.54
C ILE A 45 4.57 6.51 -10.90
N GLU A 46 5.32 7.51 -11.39
CA GLU A 46 6.64 7.82 -10.83
C GLU A 46 6.56 8.28 -9.37
N TYR A 47 5.51 9.00 -9.02
CA TYR A 47 5.31 9.39 -7.63
C TYR A 47 4.79 8.21 -6.80
N PHE A 48 3.90 7.41 -7.37
CA PHE A 48 3.33 6.23 -6.72
C PHE A 48 4.42 5.27 -6.26
N LYS A 49 5.48 5.11 -7.06
CA LYS A 49 6.59 4.22 -6.75
C LYS A 49 7.41 4.66 -5.54
N LYS A 50 7.22 5.88 -5.05
CA LYS A 50 7.99 6.42 -3.93
C LYS A 50 7.45 5.98 -2.57
N PHE A 51 6.55 5.03 -2.53
CA PHE A 51 6.00 4.54 -1.27
C PHE A 51 7.09 3.92 -0.40
N GLU A 52 6.85 3.94 0.90
CA GLU A 52 7.70 3.27 1.88
C GLU A 52 6.82 2.55 2.88
N VAL A 53 7.35 1.50 3.50
CA VAL A 53 6.72 0.87 4.65
C VAL A 53 7.22 1.61 5.88
N HIS A 54 6.33 2.33 6.56
CA HIS A 54 6.72 3.13 7.71
C HIS A 54 7.15 2.23 8.88
N PRO A 55 8.32 2.48 9.49
CA PRO A 55 8.84 1.58 10.52
C PRO A 55 8.03 1.57 11.81
N GLU A 56 7.27 2.63 12.10
CA GLU A 56 6.43 2.69 13.30
C GLU A 56 4.99 2.30 13.01
N PHE A 57 4.40 2.90 11.96
CA PHE A 57 2.99 2.69 11.64
C PHE A 57 2.75 1.40 10.88
N ARG A 58 3.80 0.80 10.32
CA ARG A 58 3.73 -0.47 9.61
C ARG A 58 2.65 -0.49 8.53
N THR A 59 2.63 0.56 7.73
CA THR A 59 1.72 0.71 6.60
C THR A 59 2.43 1.46 5.48
N LEU A 60 1.78 1.54 4.32
CA LEU A 60 2.33 2.29 3.19
C LEU A 60 2.16 3.79 3.42
N VAL A 61 3.24 4.54 3.20
CA VAL A 61 3.23 6.00 3.27
C VAL A 61 3.98 6.57 2.07
N TRP A 62 3.63 7.79 1.70
CA TRP A 62 4.25 8.51 0.59
C TRP A 62 4.86 9.81 1.09
N PRO A 63 5.81 10.42 0.34
CA PRO A 63 6.51 11.63 0.80
C PRO A 63 5.60 12.82 1.10
N ASN A 64 4.42 12.90 0.49
CA ASN A 64 3.49 14.00 0.71
C ASN A 64 2.58 13.79 1.94
N GLY A 65 2.82 12.73 2.72
CA GLY A 65 2.00 12.41 3.89
C GLY A 65 0.81 11.53 3.61
N ALA A 66 0.58 11.13 2.36
CA ALA A 66 -0.49 10.18 2.05
C ALA A 66 -0.18 8.82 2.68
N ASP A 67 -1.20 8.16 3.21
CA ASP A 67 -1.07 6.83 3.78
C ASP A 67 -2.38 6.07 3.64
N PHE A 68 -2.33 4.75 3.87
CA PHE A 68 -3.51 3.90 3.93
C PHE A 68 -3.49 3.16 5.26
N ALA A 69 -4.67 2.95 5.84
CA ALA A 69 -4.78 2.16 7.06
C ALA A 69 -4.36 0.71 6.79
N PRO A 70 -3.56 0.08 7.65
CA PRO A 70 -3.16 -1.32 7.44
C PRO A 70 -4.35 -2.27 7.34
N GLU A 71 -5.42 -2.00 8.09
CA GLU A 71 -6.63 -2.81 8.05
C GLU A 71 -7.28 -2.78 6.68
N PHE A 72 -7.32 -1.60 6.05
CA PHE A 72 -7.83 -1.45 4.69
C PHE A 72 -6.98 -2.25 3.70
N LEU A 73 -5.67 -2.09 3.79
CA LEU A 73 -4.75 -2.80 2.88
C LEU A 73 -4.90 -4.31 3.03
N ARG A 74 -5.01 -4.79 4.27
CA ARG A 74 -5.16 -6.24 4.52
C ARG A 74 -6.47 -6.77 3.96
N SER A 75 -7.57 -6.03 4.13
CA SER A 75 -8.88 -6.46 3.64
C SER A 75 -9.00 -6.43 2.12
N SER A 76 -8.20 -5.58 1.48
CA SER A 76 -8.21 -5.42 0.01
C SER A 76 -7.16 -6.29 -0.68
N LEU A 77 -6.35 -6.99 0.09
CA LEU A 77 -5.26 -7.81 -0.43
C LEU A 77 -5.80 -8.99 -1.23
N ARG A 78 -5.24 -9.20 -2.43
CA ARG A 78 -5.53 -10.39 -3.21
C ARG A 78 -4.48 -11.43 -2.84
N VAL A 79 -4.84 -12.29 -1.91
CA VAL A 79 -3.93 -13.32 -1.40
C VAL A 79 -3.60 -14.29 -2.52
N THR A 80 -2.30 -14.50 -2.76
CA THR A 80 -1.86 -15.50 -3.73
C THR A 80 -1.87 -16.87 -3.06
N ALA A 81 -2.57 -17.77 -3.67
CA ALA A 81 -2.69 -19.13 -3.15
C ALA A 81 -1.42 -19.95 -3.45
#